data_fbd441f1f3ad0cb569d4bd150dbc8a9c
#
_entry.id   fbd441f1f3ad0cb569d4bd150dbc8a9c
#
_cell.length_a   1.000
_cell.length_b   1.000
_cell.length_c   1.000
_cell.angle_alpha   90.00
_cell.angle_beta   90.00
_cell.angle_gamma   90.00
#
_symmetry.space_group_name_H-M   'P 1'
#
loop_
_entity.id
_entity.type
_entity.pdbx_description
1 polymer ?
#
loop_
_entity_poly.entity_id
_entity_poly.type
_entity_poly.pdbx_seq_one_letter_code
_entity_poly.pdbx_strand_id
1 'polypeptide(L)'
;MAVDMFIKVGTIEGESVDKTHAGKIDVLAWSWGMSQSGTTHQGGGGGAGKVNVQDISFTKYVDKSTTNLMSACCKGTHFDDAVLIVRKAGDKPLEYIKITMKEVIVTSLSTGGSGGEDRLTENVTLNFAEFKVEYQEQNPKGGSKG
;
A
#
# COMPACT_ATOMS: atom_id res chain seq x y z
N MET A 1 -4.47 2.52 -19.39
CA MET A 1 -3.86 3.77 -18.98
C MET A 1 -3.03 3.53 -17.73
N ALA A 2 -1.80 4.00 -17.73
CA ALA A 2 -0.87 3.74 -16.64
C ALA A 2 -1.26 4.53 -15.38
N VAL A 3 -0.94 3.98 -14.24
CA VAL A 3 -1.05 4.66 -12.96
C VAL A 3 0.34 4.73 -12.33
N ASP A 4 0.56 5.76 -11.53
CA ASP A 4 1.74 5.88 -10.69
C ASP A 4 1.33 5.61 -9.25
N MET A 5 2.13 4.83 -8.55
CA MET A 5 1.81 4.43 -7.18
C MET A 5 3.01 4.65 -6.28
N PHE A 6 2.75 5.18 -5.10
CA PHE A 6 3.80 5.49 -4.12
C PHE A 6 3.34 5.07 -2.74
N ILE A 7 4.29 4.69 -1.89
CA ILE A 7 3.98 4.44 -0.49
C ILE A 7 5.04 5.10 0.38
N LYS A 8 4.58 5.64 1.50
CA LYS A 8 5.46 6.15 2.54
C LYS A 8 5.19 5.35 3.80
N VAL A 9 6.22 4.75 4.37
CA VAL A 9 6.12 3.97 5.61
C VAL A 9 6.89 4.72 6.67
N GLY A 10 6.17 5.42 7.56
CA GLY A 10 6.80 6.23 8.59
C GLY A 10 7.78 7.24 8.01
N THR A 11 9.02 7.19 8.44
CA THR A 11 10.09 8.05 7.96
C THR A 11 11.06 7.36 7.02
N ILE A 12 10.77 6.12 6.63
CA ILE A 12 11.64 5.36 5.72
C ILE A 12 11.63 6.01 4.34
N GLU A 13 12.81 6.31 3.81
CA GLU A 13 12.95 6.93 2.50
C GLU A 13 13.13 5.88 1.41
N GLY A 14 12.44 6.10 0.29
CA GLY A 14 12.64 5.38 -0.95
C GLY A 14 13.39 6.23 -1.96
N GLU A 15 13.27 5.86 -3.22
CA GLU A 15 14.04 6.50 -4.30
C GLU A 15 13.18 7.15 -5.38
N SER A 16 11.91 7.46 -5.07
CA SER A 16 11.06 8.13 -6.04
C SER A 16 11.63 9.50 -6.41
N VAL A 17 11.64 9.78 -7.70
CA VAL A 17 12.07 11.09 -8.22
C VAL A 17 10.90 11.94 -8.68
N ASP A 18 9.68 11.53 -8.36
CA ASP A 18 8.49 12.28 -8.69
C ASP A 18 8.48 13.64 -7.99
N LYS A 19 8.00 14.68 -8.66
CA LYS A 19 8.02 16.04 -8.12
C LYS A 19 7.23 16.17 -6.82
N THR A 20 6.07 15.53 -6.76
CA THR A 20 5.17 15.63 -5.60
C THR A 20 5.51 14.60 -4.53
N HIS A 21 6.02 13.45 -4.95
CA HIS A 21 6.26 12.30 -4.07
C HIS A 21 7.73 11.90 -4.04
N ALA A 22 8.62 12.89 -4.13
CA ALA A 22 10.05 12.65 -4.05
C ALA A 22 10.42 11.96 -2.74
N GLY A 23 11.30 10.98 -2.82
CA GLY A 23 11.76 10.25 -1.64
C GLY A 23 10.82 9.19 -1.11
N LYS A 24 9.65 9.02 -1.70
CA LYS A 24 8.75 7.93 -1.35
C LYS A 24 9.17 6.65 -2.06
N ILE A 25 8.55 5.54 -1.70
CA ILE A 25 8.83 4.25 -2.32
C ILE A 25 7.93 4.10 -3.54
N ASP A 26 8.52 3.86 -4.72
CA ASP A 26 7.75 3.53 -5.91
C ASP A 26 7.13 2.14 -5.75
N VAL A 27 5.83 2.03 -6.03
CA VAL A 27 5.08 0.78 -5.91
C VAL A 27 4.76 0.27 -7.31
N LEU A 28 5.05 -0.99 -7.56
CA LEU A 28 4.78 -1.63 -8.86
C LEU A 28 3.40 -2.28 -8.88
N ALA A 29 2.99 -2.85 -7.76
CA ALA A 29 1.71 -3.53 -7.62
C ALA A 29 1.34 -3.57 -6.14
N TRP A 30 0.07 -3.66 -5.86
CA TRP A 30 -0.40 -3.83 -4.49
C TRP A 30 -1.70 -4.62 -4.47
N SER A 31 -1.98 -5.23 -3.33
CA SER A 31 -3.23 -5.93 -3.14
C SER A 31 -3.67 -5.82 -1.68
N TRP A 32 -4.96 -5.78 -1.48
CA TRP A 32 -5.55 -5.66 -0.16
C TRP A 32 -7.01 -6.05 -0.21
N GLY A 33 -7.54 -6.45 0.92
CA GLY A 33 -8.94 -6.81 0.99
C GLY A 33 -9.39 -7.09 2.40
N MET A 34 -10.64 -7.42 2.52
CA MET A 34 -11.26 -7.73 3.79
C MET A 34 -12.40 -8.70 3.57
N SER A 35 -12.73 -9.47 4.59
CA SER A 35 -13.80 -10.43 4.52
C SER A 35 -14.62 -10.39 5.79
N GLN A 36 -15.87 -10.82 5.68
CA GLN A 36 -16.78 -10.94 6.81
C GLN A 36 -17.30 -12.38 6.86
N SER A 37 -17.29 -12.98 8.03
CA SER A 37 -17.88 -14.29 8.16
C SER A 37 -19.40 -14.17 8.03
N GLY A 38 -19.97 -14.75 6.99
CA GLY A 38 -21.42 -14.72 6.81
C GLY A 38 -22.09 -15.78 7.69
N THR A 39 -22.62 -15.37 8.82
CA THR A 39 -23.27 -16.31 9.75
C THR A 39 -24.79 -16.29 9.65
N THR A 40 -25.36 -15.52 8.73
CA THR A 40 -26.81 -15.38 8.58
C THR A 40 -27.50 -16.69 8.20
N HIS A 41 -26.78 -17.64 7.61
CA HIS A 41 -27.34 -18.93 7.21
C HIS A 41 -27.33 -19.97 8.35
N GLN A 42 -26.74 -19.66 9.47
CA GLN A 42 -26.55 -20.66 10.56
C GLN A 42 -27.60 -20.57 11.64
N GLY A 43 -28.80 -20.07 11.32
CA GLY A 43 -29.91 -20.06 12.26
C GLY A 43 -29.62 -19.32 13.56
N GLY A 44 -30.61 -18.68 14.13
CA GLY A 44 -30.42 -18.00 15.40
C GLY A 44 -30.15 -16.52 15.32
N GLY A 45 -30.61 -15.90 14.27
CA GLY A 45 -30.50 -14.46 14.10
C GLY A 45 -29.24 -14.04 13.36
N GLY A 46 -29.32 -13.05 12.55
CA GLY A 46 -28.23 -12.58 11.70
C GLY A 46 -27.11 -11.92 12.48
N GLY A 47 -26.39 -12.69 13.28
CA GLY A 47 -25.21 -12.20 13.98
C GLY A 47 -24.08 -11.91 13.01
N ALA A 48 -23.56 -10.69 13.02
CA ALA A 48 -22.37 -10.37 12.24
C ALA A 48 -21.14 -11.00 12.88
N GLY A 49 -20.37 -11.71 12.11
CA GLY A 49 -19.03 -12.11 12.53
C GLY A 49 -18.11 -10.90 12.55
N LYS A 50 -16.88 -11.12 12.94
CA LYS A 50 -15.86 -10.07 12.89
C LYS A 50 -15.32 -9.93 11.49
N VAL A 51 -15.10 -8.68 11.06
CA VAL A 51 -14.40 -8.44 9.82
C VAL A 51 -12.95 -8.90 9.96
N ASN A 52 -12.45 -9.54 8.92
CA ASN A 52 -11.04 -9.88 8.81
C ASN A 52 -10.42 -8.93 7.77
N VAL A 53 -9.61 -8.01 8.24
CA VAL A 53 -8.90 -7.05 7.38
C VAL A 53 -7.53 -7.64 7.11
N GLN A 54 -7.21 -7.83 5.82
CA GLN A 54 -5.93 -8.39 5.41
C GLN A 54 -4.80 -7.37 5.60
N ASP A 55 -3.58 -7.87 5.73
CA ASP A 55 -2.41 -7.01 5.60
C ASP A 55 -2.37 -6.47 4.18
N ILE A 56 -1.94 -5.23 4.01
CA ILE A 56 -1.72 -4.71 2.67
C ILE A 56 -0.39 -5.26 2.15
N SER A 57 -0.39 -5.72 0.91
CA SER A 57 0.79 -6.28 0.26
C SER A 57 1.18 -5.40 -0.91
N PHE A 58 2.46 -5.11 -1.06
CA PHE A 58 2.91 -4.35 -2.23
C PHE A 58 4.25 -4.87 -2.75
N THR A 59 4.44 -4.68 -4.05
CA THR A 59 5.66 -5.05 -4.76
C THR A 59 6.41 -3.77 -5.10
N LYS A 60 7.70 -3.76 -4.85
CA LYS A 60 8.57 -2.62 -5.09
C LYS A 60 9.91 -3.09 -5.65
N TYR A 61 10.67 -2.17 -6.20
CA TYR A 61 12.06 -2.46 -6.53
C TYR A 61 12.93 -2.50 -5.27
N VAL A 62 13.99 -3.29 -5.32
CA VAL A 62 15.03 -3.22 -4.30
C VAL A 62 15.66 -1.83 -4.39
N ASP A 63 15.65 -1.09 -3.29
CA ASP A 63 16.15 0.29 -3.23
C ASP A 63 16.70 0.58 -1.84
N LYS A 64 16.97 1.84 -1.55
CA LYS A 64 17.53 2.19 -0.24
C LYS A 64 16.56 1.98 0.93
N SER A 65 15.27 1.79 0.66
CA SER A 65 14.31 1.46 1.73
C SER A 65 14.42 0.01 2.19
N THR A 66 15.02 -0.86 1.37
CA THR A 66 15.07 -2.31 1.61
C THR A 66 15.66 -2.66 2.96
N THR A 67 16.84 -2.12 3.29
CA THR A 67 17.51 -2.45 4.55
C THR A 67 16.73 -1.94 5.76
N ASN A 68 16.11 -0.77 5.65
CA ASN A 68 15.30 -0.21 6.74
C ASN A 68 14.02 -0.99 6.95
N LEU A 69 13.39 -1.45 5.88
CA LEU A 69 12.20 -2.29 5.97
C LEU A 69 12.54 -3.66 6.56
N MET A 70 13.68 -4.24 6.19
CA MET A 70 14.15 -5.50 6.77
C MET A 70 14.39 -5.37 8.26
N SER A 71 15.07 -4.30 8.67
CA SER A 71 15.34 -4.02 10.08
C SER A 71 14.05 -3.85 10.87
N ALA A 72 13.09 -3.11 10.31
CA ALA A 72 11.79 -2.88 10.95
C ALA A 72 11.03 -4.20 11.13
N CYS A 73 11.08 -5.07 10.11
CA CYS A 73 10.44 -6.37 10.19
C CYS A 73 11.08 -7.23 11.29
N CYS A 74 12.40 -7.27 11.34
CA CYS A 74 13.13 -8.07 12.33
C CYS A 74 12.88 -7.59 13.76
N LYS A 75 12.77 -6.30 13.96
CA LYS A 75 12.61 -5.69 15.28
C LYS A 75 11.16 -5.51 15.71
N GLY A 76 10.20 -5.72 14.80
CA GLY A 76 8.80 -5.41 15.09
C GLY A 76 8.56 -3.92 15.33
N THR A 77 9.29 -3.07 14.61
CA THR A 77 9.19 -1.63 14.79
C THR A 77 7.80 -1.13 14.44
N HIS A 78 7.24 -0.28 15.29
CA HIS A 78 5.95 0.37 15.03
C HIS A 78 6.17 1.73 14.41
N PHE A 79 5.44 1.99 13.34
CA PHE A 79 5.40 3.31 12.70
C PHE A 79 4.06 3.95 12.98
N ASP A 80 4.05 5.28 13.14
CA ASP A 80 2.80 6.00 13.38
C ASP A 80 1.86 5.88 12.21
N ASP A 81 2.37 5.94 10.99
CA ASP A 81 1.53 5.86 9.81
C ASP A 81 2.27 5.28 8.60
N ALA A 82 1.46 4.89 7.63
CA ALA A 82 1.89 4.62 6.25
C ALA A 82 0.81 5.12 5.32
N VAL A 83 1.19 5.61 4.16
CA VAL A 83 0.24 6.17 3.18
C VAL A 83 0.55 5.60 1.81
N LEU A 84 -0.44 4.93 1.21
CA LEU A 84 -0.38 4.46 -0.17
C LEU A 84 -1.16 5.43 -1.04
N ILE A 85 -0.55 5.88 -2.12
CA ILE A 85 -1.15 6.83 -3.06
C ILE A 85 -1.16 6.21 -4.44
N VAL A 86 -2.33 6.19 -5.09
CA VAL A 86 -2.47 5.77 -6.47
C VAL A 86 -2.92 6.97 -7.27
N ARG A 87 -2.14 7.30 -8.29
CA ARG A 87 -2.35 8.50 -9.09
C ARG A 87 -2.47 8.11 -10.56
N LYS A 88 -3.46 8.68 -11.24
CA LYS A 88 -3.57 8.52 -12.68
C LYS A 88 -2.43 9.30 -13.35
N ALA A 89 -1.68 8.61 -14.21
CA ALA A 89 -0.61 9.26 -14.96
C ALA A 89 -1.18 10.10 -16.10
N GLY A 90 -0.43 11.10 -16.54
CA GLY A 90 -0.79 11.94 -17.67
C GLY A 90 -0.52 13.42 -17.40
N ASP A 91 -0.98 14.28 -18.31
CA ASP A 91 -0.75 15.73 -18.25
C ASP A 91 -1.37 16.37 -17.01
N LYS A 92 -2.47 15.83 -16.54
CA LYS A 92 -3.15 16.27 -15.33
C LYS A 92 -3.25 15.12 -14.37
N PRO A 93 -2.19 14.83 -13.61
CA PRO A 93 -2.22 13.71 -12.67
C PRO A 93 -3.30 13.93 -11.62
N LEU A 94 -4.04 12.86 -11.33
CA LEU A 94 -5.09 12.88 -10.31
C LEU A 94 -4.84 11.76 -9.32
N GLU A 95 -4.65 12.11 -8.05
CA GLU A 95 -4.56 11.14 -6.96
C GLU A 95 -5.97 10.69 -6.62
N TYR A 96 -6.36 9.53 -7.10
CA TYR A 96 -7.74 9.08 -6.94
C TYR A 96 -7.95 8.03 -5.86
N ILE A 97 -6.89 7.41 -5.39
CA ILE A 97 -6.97 6.50 -4.23
C ILE A 97 -5.86 6.87 -3.25
N LYS A 98 -6.24 7.02 -2.00
CA LYS A 98 -5.28 7.25 -0.91
C LYS A 98 -5.68 6.39 0.27
N ILE A 99 -4.79 5.52 0.70
CA ILE A 99 -5.02 4.65 1.86
C ILE A 99 -4.05 5.07 2.95
N THR A 100 -4.59 5.59 4.03
CA THR A 100 -3.81 5.98 5.21
C THR A 100 -3.96 4.92 6.28
N MET A 101 -2.84 4.42 6.78
CA MET A 101 -2.81 3.38 7.80
C MET A 101 -2.15 3.94 9.05
N LYS A 102 -2.63 3.55 10.21
CA LYS A 102 -2.11 3.98 11.51
C LYS A 102 -1.63 2.80 12.32
N GLU A 103 -0.62 3.03 13.14
CA GLU A 103 0.01 2.01 13.97
C GLU A 103 0.43 0.81 13.13
N VAL A 104 1.46 1.02 12.32
CA VAL A 104 1.88 0.12 11.25
C VAL A 104 3.09 -0.69 11.67
N ILE A 105 3.09 -1.97 11.35
CA ILE A 105 4.29 -2.80 11.44
C ILE A 105 4.51 -3.53 10.11
N VAL A 106 5.77 -3.80 9.81
CA VAL A 106 6.14 -4.60 8.64
C VAL A 106 6.05 -6.07 9.05
N THR A 107 5.11 -6.80 8.47
CA THR A 107 4.85 -8.19 8.85
C THR A 107 5.61 -9.19 7.99
N SER A 108 6.00 -8.81 6.78
CA SER A 108 6.86 -9.66 5.97
C SER A 108 7.62 -8.84 4.93
N LEU A 109 8.77 -9.34 4.55
CA LEU A 109 9.52 -8.83 3.41
C LEU A 109 10.17 -10.02 2.73
N SER A 110 9.87 -10.19 1.45
CA SER A 110 10.40 -11.27 0.65
C SER A 110 11.18 -10.67 -0.50
N THR A 111 12.45 -10.99 -0.59
CA THR A 111 13.35 -10.42 -1.59
C THR A 111 14.09 -11.55 -2.31
N GLY A 112 14.55 -11.26 -3.50
CA GLY A 112 15.30 -12.22 -4.30
C GLY A 112 15.56 -11.64 -5.68
N GLY A 113 16.08 -12.44 -6.56
CA GLY A 113 16.35 -11.96 -7.90
C GLY A 113 16.85 -13.05 -8.83
N SER A 114 16.87 -12.70 -10.09
CA SER A 114 17.35 -13.55 -11.18
C SER A 114 18.34 -12.75 -12.03
N GLY A 115 19.36 -13.42 -12.53
CA GLY A 115 20.38 -12.75 -13.35
C GLY A 115 19.87 -12.20 -14.68
N GLY A 116 18.63 -12.56 -15.08
CA GLY A 116 18.04 -12.02 -16.29
C GLY A 116 17.19 -10.76 -16.08
N GLU A 117 17.09 -10.28 -14.86
CA GLU A 117 16.28 -9.09 -14.55
C GLU A 117 17.12 -7.82 -14.61
N ASP A 118 16.52 -6.75 -15.15
CA ASP A 118 17.15 -5.44 -15.17
C ASP A 118 17.18 -4.81 -13.77
N ARG A 119 16.13 -5.01 -13.00
CA ARG A 119 16.03 -4.54 -11.62
C ARG A 119 15.34 -5.60 -10.78
N LEU A 120 15.85 -5.79 -9.58
CA LEU A 120 15.28 -6.75 -8.66
C LEU A 120 14.05 -6.17 -7.97
N THR A 121 13.08 -7.03 -7.68
CA THR A 121 11.85 -6.64 -6.97
C THR A 121 11.73 -7.41 -5.67
N GLU A 122 10.90 -6.90 -4.79
CA GLU A 122 10.61 -7.53 -3.51
C GLU A 122 9.16 -7.26 -3.12
N ASN A 123 8.65 -8.07 -2.20
CA ASN A 123 7.28 -7.95 -1.71
C ASN A 123 7.30 -7.65 -0.23
N VAL A 124 6.44 -6.71 0.18
CA VAL A 124 6.34 -6.26 1.57
C VAL A 124 4.88 -6.32 2.00
N THR A 125 4.64 -6.77 3.23
CA THR A 125 3.30 -6.66 3.81
C THR A 125 3.33 -5.80 5.06
N LEU A 126 2.24 -5.05 5.25
CA LEU A 126 2.05 -4.18 6.40
C LEU A 126 0.77 -4.55 7.11
N ASN A 127 0.86 -4.68 8.44
CA ASN A 127 -0.29 -4.76 9.31
C ASN A 127 -0.49 -3.41 9.99
N PHE A 128 -1.72 -3.08 10.36
CA PHE A 128 -2.04 -1.78 10.94
C PHE A 128 -3.27 -1.89 11.83
N ALA A 129 -3.42 -0.96 12.77
CA ALA A 129 -4.57 -0.93 13.67
C ALA A 129 -5.75 -0.19 13.06
N GLU A 130 -5.50 0.83 12.25
CA GLU A 130 -6.54 1.66 11.67
C GLU A 130 -6.23 1.98 10.22
N PHE A 131 -7.27 2.17 9.44
CA PHE A 131 -7.11 2.60 8.04
C PHE A 131 -8.19 3.58 7.64
N LYS A 132 -7.86 4.40 6.64
CA LYS A 132 -8.79 5.32 6.01
C LYS A 132 -8.57 5.26 4.50
N VAL A 133 -9.63 5.02 3.75
CA VAL A 133 -9.55 4.99 2.29
C VAL A 133 -10.27 6.21 1.74
N GLU A 134 -9.57 6.96 0.91
CA GLU A 134 -10.14 8.12 0.23
C GLU A 134 -10.15 7.85 -1.27
N TYR A 135 -11.28 8.10 -1.89
CA TYR A 135 -11.44 7.92 -3.33
C TYR A 135 -11.95 9.21 -3.95
N GLN A 136 -11.29 9.63 -5.03
CA GLN A 136 -11.70 10.81 -5.80
C GLN A 136 -12.20 10.35 -7.16
N GLU A 137 -13.47 10.61 -7.42
CA GLU A 137 -14.07 10.27 -8.70
C GLU A 137 -13.46 11.12 -9.82
N GLN A 138 -13.18 10.48 -10.95
CA GLN A 138 -12.67 11.16 -12.13
C GLN A 138 -13.84 11.61 -13.01
N ASN A 139 -13.72 12.81 -13.60
CA ASN A 139 -14.69 13.23 -14.61
C ASN A 139 -14.33 12.56 -15.96
N PRO A 140 -15.23 12.61 -16.97
CA PRO A 140 -14.97 11.99 -18.27
C PRO A 140 -13.75 12.52 -18.99
N LYS A 141 -13.25 13.70 -18.61
CA LYS A 141 -12.04 14.31 -19.19
C LYS A 141 -10.79 14.00 -18.38
N GLY A 142 -10.90 13.18 -17.34
CA GLY A 142 -9.76 12.75 -16.53
C GLY A 142 -9.41 13.66 -15.36
N GLY A 143 -10.16 14.75 -15.14
CA GLY A 143 -9.92 15.59 -13.98
C GLY A 143 -10.76 15.18 -12.77
N SER A 144 -10.64 15.93 -11.69
CA SER A 144 -11.43 15.69 -10.49
C SER A 144 -12.90 16.07 -10.74
N LYS A 145 -13.79 15.26 -10.23
CA LYS A 145 -15.23 15.54 -10.36
C LYS A 145 -15.78 16.44 -9.24
N GLY A 146 -14.94 16.83 -8.33
CA GLY A 146 -15.36 17.75 -7.26
C GLY A 146 -15.50 17.12 -5.89
#